data_0394af0fdb3cc21c5cf0a91bc8a3b021
#
_entry.id   0394af0fdb3cc21c5cf0a91bc8a3b021
#
_cell.length_a   1.000
_cell.length_b   1.000
_cell.length_c   1.000
_cell.angle_alpha   90.00
_cell.angle_beta   90.00
_cell.angle_gamma   90.00
#
_symmetry.space_group_name_H-M   'P 1'
#
loop_
_entity.id
_entity.type
_entity.pdbx_description
1 polymer ?
#
loop_
_entity_poly.entity_id
_entity_poly.type
_entity_poly.pdbx_seq_one_letter_code
_entity_poly.pdbx_strand_id
1 'polypeptide(L)'
;MNLKQLTLGIVTGASLASMVAIEVAKAADTIFMPGLVYRTGAYAPNGIPFANGMKDYLTLINERDGGVNGVKILHEECETGYNTKVGVECYEKMKSKNPVTVIPNSTGITYQLIPKTYADKIPLLTMGYGRTSAAVGSVFPWVFNFPATYW
;
A
#
# COMPACT_ATOMS: atom_id res chain seq x y z
N MET A 1 -30.46 -54.67 63.31
CA MET A 1 -30.96 -53.38 62.73
C MET A 1 -29.81 -52.66 62.07
N ASN A 2 -29.66 -52.88 60.74
CA ASN A 2 -28.42 -52.44 60.02
C ASN A 2 -28.69 -51.17 59.21
N LEU A 3 -28.00 -50.09 59.54
CA LEU A 3 -27.97 -48.87 58.81
C LEU A 3 -27.09 -49.06 57.58
N LYS A 4 -27.63 -48.97 56.37
CA LYS A 4 -26.88 -48.95 55.15
C LYS A 4 -26.42 -47.50 54.87
N GLN A 5 -25.11 -47.31 54.82
CA GLN A 5 -24.51 -46.06 54.42
C GLN A 5 -24.69 -45.85 52.92
N LEU A 6 -25.26 -44.73 52.59
CA LEU A 6 -25.38 -44.24 51.19
C LEU A 6 -24.18 -43.37 50.90
N THR A 7 -23.23 -43.87 50.13
CA THR A 7 -22.09 -43.08 49.63
C THR A 7 -22.54 -42.28 48.42
N LEU A 8 -22.54 -40.96 48.58
CA LEU A 8 -22.82 -40.01 47.52
C LEU A 8 -21.52 -39.73 46.73
N GLY A 9 -21.42 -40.25 45.53
CA GLY A 9 -20.27 -39.98 44.64
C GLY A 9 -20.39 -38.58 44.02
N ILE A 10 -19.47 -37.72 44.36
CA ILE A 10 -19.28 -36.39 43.72
C ILE A 10 -18.52 -36.63 42.42
N VAL A 11 -19.21 -36.49 41.29
CA VAL A 11 -18.57 -36.42 39.96
C VAL A 11 -18.13 -34.99 39.74
N THR A 12 -16.84 -34.72 39.94
CA THR A 12 -16.19 -33.47 39.56
C THR A 12 -15.97 -33.46 38.05
N GLY A 13 -16.88 -32.81 37.30
CA GLY A 13 -16.69 -32.53 35.89
C GLY A 13 -15.65 -31.45 35.71
N ALA A 14 -14.45 -31.82 35.26
CA ALA A 14 -13.43 -30.87 34.83
C ALA A 14 -13.83 -30.30 33.45
N SER A 15 -14.41 -29.11 33.44
CA SER A 15 -14.63 -28.34 32.21
C SER A 15 -13.29 -27.82 31.72
N LEU A 16 -12.70 -28.45 30.70
CA LEU A 16 -11.61 -27.90 29.93
C LEU A 16 -12.14 -26.71 29.11
N ALA A 17 -11.99 -25.51 29.65
CA ALA A 17 -12.15 -24.29 28.88
C ALA A 17 -10.99 -24.20 27.88
N SER A 18 -11.24 -24.58 26.64
CA SER A 18 -10.31 -24.34 25.53
C SER A 18 -10.22 -22.82 25.32
N MET A 19 -9.19 -22.18 25.86
CA MET A 19 -8.82 -20.82 25.48
C MET A 19 -8.33 -20.86 24.03
N VAL A 20 -9.20 -20.50 23.10
CA VAL A 20 -8.80 -20.16 21.74
C VAL A 20 -7.99 -18.88 21.85
N ALA A 21 -6.67 -18.98 21.78
CA ALA A 21 -5.80 -17.84 21.61
C ALA A 21 -6.13 -17.24 20.23
N ILE A 22 -6.83 -16.11 20.22
CA ILE A 22 -6.97 -15.29 19.02
C ILE A 22 -5.59 -14.67 18.83
N GLU A 23 -4.78 -15.25 17.94
CA GLU A 23 -3.60 -14.57 17.43
C GLU A 23 -4.09 -13.32 16.70
N VAL A 24 -3.99 -12.18 17.36
CA VAL A 24 -4.14 -10.88 16.70
C VAL A 24 -2.97 -10.80 15.73
N ALA A 25 -3.27 -10.94 14.43
CA ALA A 25 -2.26 -10.76 13.40
C ALA A 25 -1.60 -9.40 13.64
N LYS A 26 -0.30 -9.42 13.99
CA LYS A 26 0.46 -8.19 14.18
C LYS A 26 0.45 -7.44 12.85
N ALA A 27 -0.16 -6.27 12.83
CA ALA A 27 -0.13 -5.41 11.66
C ALA A 27 1.33 -5.18 11.23
N ALA A 28 1.60 -5.13 9.95
CA ALA A 28 2.94 -4.85 9.43
C ALA A 28 3.44 -3.53 10.05
N ASP A 29 4.64 -3.54 10.61
CA ASP A 29 5.21 -2.34 11.24
C ASP A 29 5.49 -1.22 10.22
N THR A 30 5.47 -1.56 8.92
CA THR A 30 5.67 -0.63 7.81
C THR A 30 4.86 -1.03 6.58
N ILE A 31 4.46 -0.03 5.77
CA ILE A 31 3.92 -0.22 4.42
C ILE A 31 4.88 0.41 3.41
N PHE A 32 5.03 -0.23 2.24
CA PHE A 32 5.91 0.27 1.19
C PHE A 32 5.13 1.07 0.15
N MET A 33 5.57 2.30 -0.13
CA MET A 33 4.95 3.25 -1.04
C MET A 33 6.01 3.88 -1.96
N PRO A 34 6.38 3.24 -3.09
CA PRO A 34 7.37 3.76 -4.01
C PRO A 34 6.85 4.95 -4.82
N GLY A 35 7.75 5.89 -5.11
CA GLY A 35 7.56 6.98 -6.04
C GLY A 35 8.42 6.80 -7.30
N LEU A 36 7.80 6.84 -8.49
CA LEU A 36 8.53 6.88 -9.75
C LEU A 36 8.71 8.35 -10.14
N VAL A 37 9.85 8.90 -9.80
CA VAL A 37 10.12 10.35 -9.88
C VAL A 37 10.97 10.70 -11.10
N TYR A 38 11.07 12.00 -11.39
CA TYR A 38 11.96 12.53 -12.42
C TYR A 38 12.68 13.76 -11.87
N ARG A 39 13.86 13.51 -11.29
CA ARG A 39 14.76 14.53 -10.73
C ARG A 39 15.81 14.99 -11.72
N THR A 40 15.87 14.33 -12.88
CA THR A 40 16.78 14.61 -13.98
C THR A 40 16.02 14.81 -15.29
N GLY A 41 16.72 15.31 -16.33
CA GLY A 41 16.12 15.56 -17.64
C GLY A 41 15.36 16.88 -17.75
N ALA A 42 14.71 17.10 -18.87
CA ALA A 42 14.07 18.38 -19.22
C ALA A 42 12.96 18.83 -18.25
N TYR A 43 12.30 17.88 -17.59
CA TYR A 43 11.20 18.15 -16.67
C TYR A 43 11.63 18.23 -15.19
N ALA A 44 12.93 18.07 -14.90
CA ALA A 44 13.47 18.14 -13.54
C ALA A 44 13.05 19.39 -12.74
N PRO A 45 12.96 20.60 -13.35
CA PRO A 45 12.50 21.78 -12.62
C PRO A 45 11.13 21.63 -11.94
N ASN A 46 10.25 20.80 -12.51
CA ASN A 46 8.95 20.48 -11.90
C ASN A 46 9.03 19.21 -11.03
N GLY A 47 9.82 18.22 -11.45
CA GLY A 47 9.93 16.93 -10.77
C GLY A 47 10.61 17.00 -9.41
N ILE A 48 11.66 17.81 -9.29
CA ILE A 48 12.41 17.96 -8.03
C ILE A 48 11.52 18.49 -6.89
N PRO A 49 10.86 19.66 -7.01
CA PRO A 49 10.05 20.18 -5.92
C PRO A 49 8.84 19.25 -5.61
N PHE A 50 8.26 18.63 -6.63
CA PHE A 50 7.16 17.67 -6.41
C PHE A 50 7.64 16.45 -5.60
N ALA A 51 8.74 15.82 -6.00
CA ALA A 51 9.28 14.67 -5.29
C ALA A 51 9.72 15.03 -3.87
N ASN A 52 10.31 16.22 -3.68
CA ASN A 52 10.64 16.71 -2.34
C ASN A 52 9.39 16.86 -1.47
N GLY A 53 8.35 17.54 -1.96
CA GLY A 53 7.11 17.74 -1.21
C GLY A 53 6.43 16.41 -0.83
N MET A 54 6.42 15.42 -1.72
CA MET A 54 5.90 14.10 -1.42
C MET A 54 6.72 13.42 -0.31
N LYS A 55 8.04 13.39 -0.46
CA LYS A 55 8.93 12.79 0.54
C LYS A 55 8.83 13.49 1.90
N ASP A 56 8.83 14.83 1.91
CA ASP A 56 8.74 15.61 3.14
C ASP A 56 7.42 15.36 3.86
N TYR A 57 6.30 15.30 3.11
CA TYR A 57 5.00 15.01 3.69
C TYR A 57 4.90 13.60 4.29
N LEU A 58 5.40 12.58 3.60
CA LEU A 58 5.44 11.21 4.13
C LEU A 58 6.35 11.10 5.35
N THR A 59 7.48 11.83 5.35
CA THR A 59 8.36 11.93 6.51
C THR A 59 7.64 12.60 7.67
N LEU A 60 6.93 13.71 7.42
CA LEU A 60 6.16 14.41 8.45
C LEU A 60 5.12 13.50 9.11
N ILE A 61 4.36 12.72 8.33
CA ILE A 61 3.38 11.75 8.86
C ILE A 61 4.09 10.73 9.75
N ASN A 62 5.23 10.22 9.31
CA ASN A 62 5.99 9.22 10.09
C ASN A 62 6.53 9.78 11.41
N GLU A 63 7.05 11.01 11.40
CA GLU A 63 7.70 11.61 12.57
C GLU A 63 6.69 12.24 13.54
N ARG A 64 5.69 12.96 13.00
CA ARG A 64 4.69 13.64 13.82
C ARG A 64 3.62 12.70 14.35
N ASP A 65 3.11 11.80 13.49
CA ASP A 65 1.91 11.00 13.76
C ASP A 65 2.24 9.52 14.03
N GLY A 66 3.52 9.12 13.92
CA GLY A 66 3.93 7.71 14.04
C GLY A 66 3.52 6.83 12.86
N GLY A 67 3.20 7.45 11.71
CA GLY A 67 2.65 6.80 10.54
C GLY A 67 1.12 6.88 10.47
N VAL A 68 0.51 6.02 9.68
CA VAL A 68 -0.95 5.92 9.56
C VAL A 68 -1.45 4.81 10.50
N ASN A 69 -2.21 5.16 11.52
CA ASN A 69 -2.67 4.23 12.55
C ASN A 69 -1.51 3.42 13.21
N GLY A 70 -0.37 4.07 13.43
CA GLY A 70 0.82 3.44 14.02
C GLY A 70 1.66 2.63 13.04
N VAL A 71 1.31 2.60 11.75
CA VAL A 71 2.07 1.91 10.69
C VAL A 71 2.89 2.93 9.91
N LYS A 72 4.21 2.81 9.94
CA LYS A 72 5.10 3.74 9.23
C LYS A 72 5.10 3.49 7.72
N ILE A 73 5.28 4.56 6.95
CA ILE A 73 5.38 4.51 5.50
C ILE A 73 6.85 4.48 5.10
N LEU A 74 7.27 3.40 4.45
CA LEU A 74 8.57 3.30 3.80
C LEU A 74 8.44 3.85 2.38
N HIS A 75 9.04 5.00 2.12
CA HIS A 75 9.06 5.62 0.80
C HIS A 75 10.43 5.46 0.14
N GLU A 76 10.43 4.91 -1.06
CA GLU A 76 11.63 4.77 -1.89
C GLU A 76 11.37 5.36 -3.27
N GLU A 77 12.29 6.18 -3.74
CA GLU A 77 12.21 6.78 -5.07
C GLU A 77 12.95 5.94 -6.11
N CYS A 78 12.38 5.82 -7.30
CA CYS A 78 13.09 5.35 -8.47
C CYS A 78 13.12 6.46 -9.52
N GLU A 79 14.33 6.86 -9.92
CA GLU A 79 14.56 7.92 -10.90
C GLU A 79 14.22 7.42 -12.31
N THR A 80 13.36 8.12 -13.01
CA THR A 80 12.91 7.75 -14.35
C THR A 80 13.43 8.67 -15.45
N GLY A 81 13.92 9.84 -15.13
CA GLY A 81 14.25 10.88 -16.12
C GLY A 81 13.09 11.25 -17.03
N TYR A 82 11.83 11.02 -16.58
CA TYR A 82 10.61 11.13 -17.38
C TYR A 82 10.55 10.15 -18.58
N ASN A 83 11.35 9.10 -18.56
CA ASN A 83 11.43 8.08 -19.60
C ASN A 83 10.48 6.92 -19.30
N THR A 84 9.60 6.61 -20.24
CA THR A 84 8.56 5.60 -20.07
C THR A 84 9.14 4.19 -19.86
N LYS A 85 10.18 3.80 -20.60
CA LYS A 85 10.84 2.50 -20.46
C LYS A 85 11.45 2.35 -19.06
N VAL A 86 12.20 3.35 -18.62
CA VAL A 86 12.82 3.37 -17.29
C VAL A 86 11.75 3.33 -16.20
N GLY A 87 10.63 4.03 -16.39
CA GLY A 87 9.49 3.97 -15.47
C GLY A 87 8.90 2.57 -15.31
N VAL A 88 8.80 1.81 -16.41
CA VAL A 88 8.37 0.41 -16.37
C VAL A 88 9.41 -0.47 -15.65
N GLU A 89 10.70 -0.27 -15.91
CA GLU A 89 11.78 -0.99 -15.23
C GLU A 89 11.77 -0.71 -13.72
N CYS A 90 11.55 0.55 -13.32
CA CYS A 90 11.36 0.93 -11.92
C CYS A 90 10.20 0.17 -11.26
N TYR A 91 9.05 0.10 -11.94
CA TYR A 91 7.89 -0.62 -11.45
C TYR A 91 8.21 -2.11 -11.24
N GLU A 92 8.77 -2.77 -12.25
CA GLU A 92 9.11 -4.21 -12.18
C GLU A 92 10.08 -4.51 -11.02
N LYS A 93 11.05 -3.63 -10.78
CA LYS A 93 11.99 -3.74 -9.66
C LYS A 93 11.31 -3.59 -8.30
N MET A 94 10.37 -2.64 -8.19
CA MET A 94 9.77 -2.27 -6.91
C MET A 94 8.56 -3.13 -6.52
N LYS A 95 7.84 -3.70 -7.49
CA LYS A 95 6.65 -4.52 -7.20
C LYS A 95 6.93 -5.75 -6.34
N SER A 96 8.15 -6.31 -6.40
CA SER A 96 8.56 -7.45 -5.56
C SER A 96 8.62 -7.14 -4.06
N LYS A 97 8.60 -5.86 -3.69
CA LYS A 97 8.57 -5.40 -2.30
C LYS A 97 7.13 -5.24 -1.75
N ASN A 98 6.12 -5.75 -2.46
CA ASN A 98 4.71 -5.69 -2.09
C ASN A 98 4.22 -4.26 -1.77
N PRO A 99 4.31 -3.32 -2.71
CA PRO A 99 3.87 -1.95 -2.48
C PRO A 99 2.36 -1.89 -2.28
N VAL A 100 1.89 -1.05 -1.35
CA VAL A 100 0.44 -0.80 -1.16
C VAL A 100 -0.14 0.05 -2.29
N THR A 101 0.70 0.77 -3.00
CA THR A 101 0.37 1.56 -4.19
C THR A 101 1.65 1.90 -4.94
N VAL A 102 1.53 2.35 -6.19
CA VAL A 102 2.62 2.96 -6.94
C VAL A 102 2.21 4.33 -7.46
N ILE A 103 3.14 5.29 -7.43
CA ILE A 103 2.88 6.68 -7.79
C ILE A 103 3.81 7.09 -8.93
N PRO A 104 3.41 6.93 -10.20
CA PRO A 104 4.15 7.47 -11.33
C PRO A 104 3.83 8.94 -11.54
N ASN A 105 4.85 9.77 -11.58
CA ASN A 105 4.70 11.21 -11.80
C ASN A 105 4.73 11.58 -13.28
N SER A 106 4.21 10.73 -14.15
CA SER A 106 4.22 10.88 -15.60
C SER A 106 3.03 10.22 -16.25
N THR A 107 2.35 10.94 -17.15
CA THR A 107 1.23 10.40 -17.96
C THR A 107 1.67 9.22 -18.82
N GLY A 108 2.84 9.31 -19.48
CA GLY A 108 3.35 8.25 -20.34
C GLY A 108 3.67 6.97 -19.55
N ILE A 109 4.28 7.09 -18.38
CA ILE A 109 4.55 5.95 -17.48
C ILE A 109 3.24 5.35 -16.99
N THR A 110 2.29 6.19 -16.56
CA THR A 110 0.95 5.75 -16.13
C THR A 110 0.29 4.84 -17.17
N TYR A 111 0.31 5.24 -18.45
CA TYR A 111 -0.33 4.44 -19.50
C TYR A 111 0.25 3.04 -19.63
N GLN A 112 1.56 2.92 -19.49
CA GLN A 112 2.24 1.62 -19.57
C GLN A 112 1.99 0.76 -18.32
N LEU A 113 1.76 1.38 -17.18
CA LEU A 113 1.55 0.67 -15.93
C LEU A 113 0.10 0.19 -15.73
N ILE A 114 -0.90 0.79 -16.38
CA ILE A 114 -2.31 0.39 -16.22
C ILE A 114 -2.52 -1.13 -16.36
N PRO A 115 -2.11 -1.80 -17.45
CA PRO A 115 -2.31 -3.24 -17.57
C PRO A 115 -1.48 -4.06 -16.57
N LYS A 116 -0.32 -3.56 -16.17
CA LYS A 116 0.58 -4.23 -15.21
C LYS A 116 0.02 -4.18 -13.80
N THR A 117 -0.36 -3.01 -13.33
CA THR A 117 -0.95 -2.81 -12.00
C THR A 117 -2.29 -3.52 -11.86
N TYR A 118 -3.05 -3.62 -12.96
CA TYR A 118 -4.27 -4.43 -12.99
C TYR A 118 -3.96 -5.92 -12.77
N ALA A 119 -2.97 -6.47 -13.49
CA ALA A 119 -2.58 -7.87 -13.36
C ALA A 119 -2.00 -8.19 -11.96
N ASP A 120 -1.17 -7.28 -11.44
CA ASP A 120 -0.51 -7.41 -10.14
C ASP A 120 -1.42 -7.02 -8.96
N LYS A 121 -2.61 -6.44 -9.21
CA LYS A 121 -3.57 -5.93 -8.22
C LYS A 121 -2.95 -4.87 -7.29
N ILE A 122 -2.12 -4.02 -7.85
CA ILE A 122 -1.48 -2.92 -7.13
C ILE A 122 -2.20 -1.61 -7.50
N PRO A 123 -2.74 -0.85 -6.54
CA PRO A 123 -3.34 0.46 -6.81
C PRO A 123 -2.35 1.42 -7.48
N LEU A 124 -2.77 2.01 -8.60
CA LEU A 124 -2.02 3.02 -9.33
C LEU A 124 -2.57 4.40 -8.99
N LEU A 125 -1.91 5.11 -8.09
CA LEU A 125 -2.22 6.51 -7.78
C LEU A 125 -1.47 7.39 -8.77
N THR A 126 -2.18 8.04 -9.67
CA THR A 126 -1.54 8.68 -10.80
C THR A 126 -1.94 10.13 -11.00
N MET A 127 -1.00 10.91 -11.48
CA MET A 127 -1.21 12.21 -12.09
C MET A 127 -1.19 12.11 -13.62
N GLY A 128 -1.65 10.99 -14.18
CA GLY A 128 -1.80 10.78 -15.62
C GLY A 128 -2.91 11.63 -16.23
N TYR A 129 -2.83 12.93 -16.09
CA TYR A 129 -3.86 13.91 -16.41
C TYR A 129 -4.29 13.88 -17.89
N GLY A 130 -3.40 13.43 -18.77
CA GLY A 130 -3.68 13.30 -20.21
C GLY A 130 -4.62 12.17 -20.57
N ARG A 131 -4.96 11.28 -19.62
CA ARG A 131 -5.86 10.15 -19.86
C ARG A 131 -7.11 10.19 -18.98
N THR A 132 -8.07 11.03 -19.35
CA THR A 132 -9.34 11.16 -18.64
C THR A 132 -10.09 9.82 -18.51
N SER A 133 -10.03 8.96 -19.51
CA SER A 133 -10.67 7.64 -19.49
C SER A 133 -10.19 6.76 -18.33
N ALA A 134 -8.99 6.97 -17.81
CA ALA A 134 -8.46 6.24 -16.65
C ALA A 134 -9.24 6.52 -15.35
N ALA A 135 -10.05 7.58 -15.30
CA ALA A 135 -10.95 7.87 -14.19
C ALA A 135 -12.22 7.00 -14.16
N VAL A 136 -12.48 6.22 -15.22
CA VAL A 136 -13.65 5.33 -15.29
C VAL A 136 -13.35 4.04 -14.50
N GLY A 137 -13.70 4.02 -13.22
CA GLY A 137 -13.38 2.93 -12.30
C GLY A 137 -13.95 1.56 -12.70
N SER A 138 -15.08 1.51 -13.42
CA SER A 138 -15.63 0.25 -13.94
C SER A 138 -14.75 -0.41 -15.01
N VAL A 139 -13.92 0.39 -15.70
CA VAL A 139 -12.98 -0.10 -16.73
C VAL A 139 -11.57 -0.24 -16.19
N PHE A 140 -11.18 0.65 -15.30
CA PHE A 140 -9.84 0.72 -14.70
C PHE A 140 -9.90 0.65 -13.17
N PRO A 141 -10.31 -0.48 -12.57
CA PRO A 141 -10.60 -0.55 -11.14
C PRO A 141 -9.38 -0.37 -10.23
N TRP A 142 -8.17 -0.45 -10.78
CA TRP A 142 -6.91 -0.27 -10.05
C TRP A 142 -6.23 1.08 -10.33
N VAL A 143 -6.90 1.99 -11.05
CA VAL A 143 -6.34 3.31 -11.39
C VAL A 143 -7.11 4.41 -10.68
N PHE A 144 -6.39 5.23 -9.94
CA PHE A 144 -6.91 6.36 -9.18
C PHE A 144 -6.25 7.64 -9.69
N ASN A 145 -6.97 8.36 -10.54
CA ASN A 145 -6.48 9.60 -11.16
C ASN A 145 -6.94 10.81 -10.34
N PHE A 146 -6.02 11.41 -9.61
CA PHE A 146 -6.27 12.57 -8.77
C PHE A 146 -5.17 13.63 -9.02
N PRO A 147 -5.41 14.89 -8.76
CA PRO A 147 -6.65 15.55 -8.29
C PRO A 147 -7.60 15.88 -9.43
N ALA A 148 -7.18 15.80 -10.68
CA ALA A 148 -7.95 16.21 -11.85
C ALA A 148 -7.46 15.56 -13.15
N THR A 149 -8.08 15.91 -14.28
CA THR A 149 -7.60 15.60 -15.62
C THR A 149 -7.37 16.90 -16.40
N TYR A 150 -6.78 16.84 -17.58
CA TYR A 150 -6.61 18.01 -18.44
C TYR A 150 -7.91 18.46 -19.15
N TRP A 151 -8.99 17.71 -19.01
CA TRP A 151 -10.30 17.92 -19.66
C TRP A 151 -11.38 18.29 -18.66
#